data_3a2209dc1f24c2b4c619266dc3f29cc1
#
_entry.id   3a2209dc1f24c2b4c619266dc3f29cc1
#
_cell.length_a   1.000
_cell.length_b   1.000
_cell.length_c   1.000
_cell.angle_alpha   90.00
_cell.angle_beta   90.00
_cell.angle_gamma   90.00
#
_symmetry.space_group_name_H-M   'P 1'
#
loop_
_entity.id
_entity.type
_entity.pdbx_description
1 polymer ?
#
loop_
_entity_poly.entity_id
_entity_poly.type
_entity_poly.pdbx_seq_one_letter_code
_entity_poly.pdbx_strand_id
1 'polypeptide(L)'
;MIIIITMVIIIIYEIIDIMQLIRGDNYQSWVYSSESDLVAVDPWLTRKQLFPILGWLLYRDSEKSSYLEQHDQIDAVTHIIITAHFSDHLDLESLKKFKADIPIFTTAEAAKVLIKNHFTNTVIVKPHHKYQLGSFELEVYEAGSPYHSTTFAYTLRDVTSIIFHESHMVDSNLSFKNLNACILTVDQVKVLGFIKVSMGIEQAKKMQQKLNAEYLLATGIAPNKTKGLITWLLSIKENYSSLKGVNSACNETGDSLML
;
A
#
# COMPACT_ATOMS: atom_id res chain seq x y z
N MET A 1 -30.40 -32.29 17.76
CA MET A 1 -30.34 -30.80 17.91
C MET A 1 -28.93 -30.24 17.98
N ILE A 2 -28.03 -30.79 18.79
CA ILE A 2 -26.63 -30.32 18.91
C ILE A 2 -25.84 -30.48 17.61
N ILE A 3 -26.00 -31.60 16.87
CA ILE A 3 -25.29 -31.86 15.59
C ILE A 3 -25.70 -30.85 14.52
N ILE A 4 -26.99 -30.47 14.46
CA ILE A 4 -27.50 -29.50 13.48
C ILE A 4 -26.96 -28.09 13.78
N ILE A 5 -26.89 -27.72 15.06
CA ILE A 5 -26.31 -26.43 15.50
C ILE A 5 -24.81 -26.36 15.18
N THR A 6 -24.08 -27.46 15.39
CA THR A 6 -22.64 -27.52 15.06
C THR A 6 -22.41 -27.44 13.54
N MET A 7 -23.22 -28.13 12.71
CA MET A 7 -23.15 -27.99 11.25
C MET A 7 -23.51 -26.59 10.77
N VAL A 8 -24.52 -25.94 11.35
CA VAL A 8 -24.91 -24.56 10.99
C VAL A 8 -23.80 -23.58 11.40
N ILE A 9 -23.15 -23.78 12.54
CA ILE A 9 -22.01 -22.95 12.97
C ILE A 9 -20.82 -23.16 12.03
N ILE A 10 -20.51 -24.38 11.64
CA ILE A 10 -19.43 -24.69 10.67
C ILE A 10 -19.74 -24.06 9.31
N ILE A 11 -20.97 -24.15 8.80
CA ILE A 11 -21.38 -23.54 7.53
C ILE A 11 -21.34 -22.02 7.60
N ILE A 12 -21.64 -21.41 8.76
CA ILE A 12 -21.55 -19.94 8.92
C ILE A 12 -20.06 -19.52 8.99
N TYR A 13 -19.17 -20.31 9.57
CA TYR A 13 -17.74 -20.04 9.58
C TYR A 13 -17.07 -20.20 8.20
N GLU A 14 -17.61 -21.03 7.31
CA GLU A 14 -17.13 -21.19 5.94
C GLU A 14 -17.55 -20.06 5.00
N ILE A 15 -18.37 -19.08 5.43
CA ILE A 15 -18.91 -17.98 4.60
C ILE A 15 -18.37 -16.60 5.04
N ILE A 16 -17.54 -16.52 6.05
CA ILE A 16 -16.92 -15.23 6.39
C ILE A 16 -15.70 -15.06 5.50
N ASP A 17 -15.86 -14.28 4.45
CA ASP A 17 -14.76 -13.82 3.59
C ASP A 17 -13.84 -12.93 4.45
N ILE A 18 -12.71 -13.51 4.88
CA ILE A 18 -11.76 -12.87 5.79
C ILE A 18 -10.70 -12.18 4.95
N MET A 19 -10.51 -10.87 5.18
CA MET A 19 -9.45 -10.12 4.53
C MET A 19 -8.07 -10.67 4.93
N GLN A 20 -7.27 -11.00 3.93
CA GLN A 20 -5.86 -11.25 4.09
C GLN A 20 -5.06 -10.08 3.51
N LEU A 21 -4.22 -9.48 4.32
CA LEU A 21 -3.27 -8.45 3.93
C LEU A 21 -1.90 -9.10 3.75
N ILE A 22 -1.29 -8.92 2.56
CA ILE A 22 -0.03 -9.57 2.19
C ILE A 22 0.99 -8.51 1.79
N ARG A 23 2.24 -8.66 2.25
CA ARG A 23 3.32 -7.82 1.79
C ARG A 23 3.75 -8.20 0.36
N GLY A 24 3.53 -7.30 -0.59
CA GLY A 24 3.74 -7.55 -2.02
C GLY A 24 5.22 -7.58 -2.42
N ASP A 25 6.04 -6.73 -1.79
CA ASP A 25 7.49 -6.65 -2.04
C ASP A 25 8.27 -6.23 -0.79
N ASN A 26 9.57 -6.04 -0.93
CA ASN A 26 10.44 -5.57 0.15
C ASN A 26 10.52 -4.04 0.27
N TYR A 27 9.59 -3.29 -0.34
CA TYR A 27 9.58 -1.84 -0.29
C TYR A 27 8.20 -1.29 0.09
N GLN A 28 7.25 -1.18 -0.86
CA GLN A 28 5.96 -0.55 -0.55
C GLN A 28 4.74 -1.17 -1.23
N SER A 29 4.91 -2.24 -2.01
CA SER A 29 3.75 -2.93 -2.61
C SER A 29 3.00 -3.77 -1.59
N TRP A 30 1.67 -3.74 -1.69
CA TRP A 30 0.79 -4.52 -0.84
C TRP A 30 -0.27 -5.24 -1.68
N VAL A 31 -0.79 -6.33 -1.14
CA VAL A 31 -1.87 -7.10 -1.74
C VAL A 31 -2.94 -7.34 -0.69
N TYR A 32 -4.18 -7.02 -1.02
CA TYR A 32 -5.36 -7.36 -0.23
C TYR A 32 -6.09 -8.49 -0.92
N SER A 33 -6.38 -9.55 -0.23
CA SER A 33 -7.02 -10.74 -0.74
C SER A 33 -8.29 -11.04 0.05
N SER A 34 -9.36 -11.37 -0.67
CA SER A 34 -10.56 -12.01 -0.20
C SER A 34 -10.76 -13.33 -0.96
N GLU A 35 -11.88 -14.04 -0.76
CA GLU A 35 -12.19 -15.24 -1.54
C GLU A 35 -12.33 -14.96 -3.04
N SER A 36 -12.88 -13.81 -3.41
CA SER A 36 -13.23 -13.47 -4.80
C SER A 36 -12.34 -12.42 -5.44
N ASP A 37 -11.65 -11.61 -4.63
CA ASP A 37 -10.95 -10.43 -5.12
C ASP A 37 -9.50 -10.35 -4.63
N LEU A 38 -8.63 -9.94 -5.53
CA LEU A 38 -7.22 -9.67 -5.25
C LEU A 38 -6.88 -8.25 -5.69
N VAL A 39 -6.62 -7.36 -4.74
CA VAL A 39 -6.31 -5.96 -4.98
C VAL A 39 -4.82 -5.72 -4.79
N ALA A 40 -4.12 -5.30 -5.85
CA ALA A 40 -2.71 -4.93 -5.78
C ALA A 40 -2.54 -3.42 -5.58
N VAL A 41 -1.67 -3.02 -4.66
CA VAL A 41 -1.36 -1.61 -4.36
C VAL A 41 0.07 -1.32 -4.73
N ASP A 42 0.28 -0.28 -5.56
CA ASP A 42 1.58 0.15 -6.05
C ASP A 42 2.47 -1.02 -6.49
N PRO A 43 1.98 -1.92 -7.38
CA PRO A 43 2.66 -3.16 -7.69
C PRO A 43 3.98 -2.92 -8.42
N TRP A 44 5.07 -3.46 -7.84
CA TRP A 44 6.39 -3.44 -8.44
C TRP A 44 6.84 -4.86 -8.79
N LEU A 45 6.80 -5.17 -10.09
CA LEU A 45 7.13 -6.49 -10.68
C LEU A 45 8.40 -6.44 -11.54
N THR A 46 9.05 -5.29 -11.60
CA THR A 46 10.32 -5.14 -12.34
C THR A 46 11.51 -5.27 -11.41
N ARG A 47 12.65 -5.61 -11.97
CA ARG A 47 13.87 -5.76 -11.18
C ARG A 47 14.43 -4.43 -10.71
N LYS A 48 14.15 -3.34 -11.42
CA LYS A 48 14.68 -2.01 -11.13
C LYS A 48 13.56 -0.98 -11.10
N GLN A 49 13.36 -0.37 -9.95
CA GLN A 49 12.44 0.74 -9.77
C GLN A 49 13.18 2.06 -9.93
N LEU A 50 12.61 2.95 -10.73
CA LEU A 50 13.17 4.26 -11.04
C LEU A 50 12.43 5.31 -10.22
N PHE A 51 13.17 6.16 -9.51
CA PHE A 51 12.57 7.30 -8.81
C PHE A 51 12.38 8.50 -9.75
N PRO A 52 11.52 9.48 -9.36
CA PRO A 52 11.24 10.64 -10.19
C PRO A 52 12.51 11.39 -10.64
N ILE A 53 12.43 12.02 -11.81
CA ILE A 53 13.36 12.91 -12.46
C ILE A 53 14.17 12.21 -13.55
N LEU A 54 15.10 11.37 -13.29
CA LEU A 54 15.85 10.57 -14.29
C LEU A 54 16.28 9.27 -13.60
N GLY A 55 15.86 8.15 -14.11
CA GLY A 55 16.04 6.85 -13.47
C GLY A 55 17.48 6.40 -13.22
N TRP A 56 18.46 7.05 -13.83
CA TRP A 56 19.89 6.83 -13.52
C TRP A 56 20.38 7.71 -12.37
N LEU A 57 19.65 8.78 -12.03
CA LEU A 57 19.99 9.66 -10.90
C LEU A 57 19.56 9.06 -9.57
N LEU A 58 18.44 8.35 -9.53
CA LEU A 58 17.92 7.70 -8.33
C LEU A 58 17.15 6.45 -8.71
N TYR A 59 17.51 5.30 -8.16
CA TYR A 59 16.85 4.02 -8.43
C TYR A 59 17.01 3.04 -7.27
N ARG A 60 16.24 1.97 -7.30
CA ARG A 60 16.30 0.86 -6.37
C ARG A 60 16.22 -0.47 -7.14
N ASP A 61 17.05 -1.43 -6.77
CA ASP A 61 16.97 -2.79 -7.30
C ASP A 61 16.09 -3.65 -6.36
N SER A 62 15.22 -4.48 -6.94
CA SER A 62 14.51 -5.52 -6.19
C SER A 62 15.49 -6.63 -5.82
N GLU A 63 15.48 -7.06 -4.56
CA GLU A 63 16.29 -8.16 -4.07
C GLU A 63 15.64 -9.53 -4.34
N LYS A 64 14.30 -9.54 -4.39
CA LYS A 64 13.48 -10.74 -4.61
C LYS A 64 12.35 -10.40 -5.59
N SER A 65 11.80 -11.39 -6.26
CA SER A 65 10.55 -11.24 -6.99
C SER A 65 9.42 -10.86 -6.04
N SER A 66 8.42 -10.15 -6.55
CA SER A 66 7.22 -9.81 -5.79
C SER A 66 6.43 -11.06 -5.39
N TYR A 67 5.57 -10.92 -4.38
CA TYR A 67 4.64 -11.98 -3.98
C TYR A 67 3.81 -12.50 -5.16
N LEU A 68 3.25 -11.59 -5.97
CA LEU A 68 2.42 -11.96 -7.12
C LEU A 68 3.16 -12.80 -8.16
N GLU A 69 4.46 -12.53 -8.39
CA GLU A 69 5.29 -13.33 -9.30
C GLU A 69 5.66 -14.68 -8.68
N GLN A 70 6.03 -14.71 -7.39
CA GLN A 70 6.42 -15.94 -6.68
C GLN A 70 5.28 -16.97 -6.62
N HIS A 71 4.04 -16.50 -6.57
CA HIS A 71 2.84 -17.34 -6.44
C HIS A 71 2.01 -17.44 -7.72
N ASP A 72 2.51 -16.92 -8.84
CA ASP A 72 1.83 -16.94 -10.15
C ASP A 72 0.41 -16.34 -10.10
N GLN A 73 0.25 -15.24 -9.35
CA GLN A 73 -1.06 -14.62 -9.08
C GLN A 73 -1.31 -13.33 -9.86
N ILE A 74 -0.46 -12.96 -10.80
CA ILE A 74 -0.62 -11.70 -11.57
C ILE A 74 -1.98 -11.70 -12.30
N ASP A 75 -2.36 -12.80 -12.94
CA ASP A 75 -3.63 -12.93 -13.65
C ASP A 75 -4.86 -13.02 -12.75
N ALA A 76 -4.66 -13.31 -11.46
CA ALA A 76 -5.73 -13.34 -10.46
C ALA A 76 -6.08 -11.95 -9.93
N VAL A 77 -5.22 -10.94 -10.13
CA VAL A 77 -5.49 -9.58 -9.66
C VAL A 77 -6.73 -9.04 -10.36
N THR A 78 -7.69 -8.57 -9.55
CA THR A 78 -8.98 -8.05 -10.00
C THR A 78 -9.00 -6.52 -10.09
N HIS A 79 -8.24 -5.83 -9.23
CA HIS A 79 -8.18 -4.37 -9.14
C HIS A 79 -6.77 -3.90 -8.78
N ILE A 80 -6.42 -2.69 -9.21
CA ILE A 80 -5.15 -2.06 -8.85
C ILE A 80 -5.43 -0.69 -8.23
N ILE A 81 -4.69 -0.36 -7.16
CA ILE A 81 -4.63 0.97 -6.57
C ILE A 81 -3.23 1.53 -6.83
N ILE A 82 -3.13 2.72 -7.44
CA ILE A 82 -1.89 3.47 -7.61
C ILE A 82 -2.01 4.74 -6.79
N THR A 83 -1.25 4.83 -5.70
CA THR A 83 -1.42 5.90 -4.71
C THR A 83 -0.82 7.23 -5.13
N ALA A 84 0.14 7.24 -6.06
CA ALA A 84 0.79 8.45 -6.57
C ALA A 84 1.26 8.29 -8.02
N HIS A 85 1.56 9.42 -8.67
CA HIS A 85 2.15 9.43 -10.01
C HIS A 85 3.68 9.27 -10.02
N PHE A 86 4.30 9.18 -8.85
CA PHE A 86 5.75 8.99 -8.72
C PHE A 86 6.15 7.59 -9.19
N SER A 87 7.32 7.47 -9.79
CA SER A 87 7.77 6.20 -10.39
C SER A 87 8.04 5.08 -9.38
N ASP A 88 8.15 5.39 -8.10
CA ASP A 88 8.21 4.40 -7.02
C ASP A 88 6.82 3.87 -6.59
N HIS A 89 5.74 4.46 -7.09
CA HIS A 89 4.36 3.98 -6.95
C HIS A 89 3.79 3.49 -8.28
N LEU A 90 4.15 4.16 -9.38
CA LEU A 90 3.63 3.89 -10.72
C LEU A 90 4.75 3.34 -11.61
N ASP A 91 4.90 2.02 -11.63
CA ASP A 91 5.81 1.33 -12.55
C ASP A 91 5.04 0.80 -13.76
N LEU A 92 5.14 1.52 -14.88
CA LEU A 92 4.43 1.19 -16.12
C LEU A 92 4.80 -0.20 -16.67
N GLU A 93 6.05 -0.64 -16.48
CA GLU A 93 6.48 -1.96 -16.94
C GLU A 93 5.87 -3.08 -16.11
N SER A 94 5.67 -2.87 -14.82
CA SER A 94 4.91 -3.77 -13.97
C SER A 94 3.44 -3.84 -14.40
N LEU A 95 2.83 -2.67 -14.66
CA LEU A 95 1.41 -2.62 -15.03
C LEU A 95 1.10 -3.33 -16.35
N LYS A 96 2.04 -3.38 -17.30
CA LYS A 96 1.89 -4.12 -18.56
C LYS A 96 1.78 -5.63 -18.39
N LYS A 97 2.13 -6.16 -17.22
CA LYS A 97 2.02 -7.60 -16.92
C LYS A 97 0.60 -8.03 -16.52
N PHE A 98 -0.24 -7.08 -16.14
CA PHE A 98 -1.64 -7.33 -15.76
C PHE A 98 -2.55 -7.33 -16.98
N LYS A 99 -3.81 -7.77 -16.80
CA LYS A 99 -4.84 -7.71 -17.84
C LYS A 99 -5.02 -6.27 -18.33
N ALA A 100 -5.15 -6.10 -19.64
CA ALA A 100 -5.22 -4.77 -20.25
C ALA A 100 -6.44 -3.93 -19.83
N ASP A 101 -7.52 -4.59 -19.40
CA ASP A 101 -8.80 -4.01 -18.99
C ASP A 101 -8.95 -3.92 -17.44
N ILE A 102 -7.89 -4.28 -16.69
CA ILE A 102 -7.95 -4.23 -15.22
C ILE A 102 -8.28 -2.80 -14.73
N PRO A 103 -9.25 -2.63 -13.81
CA PRO A 103 -9.57 -1.32 -13.26
C PRO A 103 -8.43 -0.81 -12.35
N ILE A 104 -7.98 0.43 -12.62
CA ILE A 104 -6.90 1.09 -11.88
C ILE A 104 -7.45 2.35 -11.19
N PHE A 105 -7.48 2.35 -9.87
CA PHE A 105 -7.92 3.47 -9.02
C PHE A 105 -6.72 4.35 -8.66
N THR A 106 -6.77 5.65 -8.98
CA THR A 106 -5.59 6.49 -8.84
C THR A 106 -5.88 7.99 -8.81
N THR A 107 -4.83 8.81 -8.59
CA THR A 107 -4.89 10.29 -8.66
C THR A 107 -5.09 10.79 -10.10
N ALA A 108 -5.54 12.04 -10.23
CA ALA A 108 -5.70 12.67 -11.55
C ALA A 108 -4.37 12.77 -12.32
N GLU A 109 -3.26 12.99 -11.62
CA GLU A 109 -1.92 13.07 -12.22
C GLU A 109 -1.43 11.72 -12.71
N ALA A 110 -1.60 10.66 -11.92
CA ALA A 110 -1.25 9.32 -12.34
C ALA A 110 -2.15 8.83 -13.49
N ALA A 111 -3.44 9.18 -13.47
CA ALA A 111 -4.37 8.87 -14.56
C ALA A 111 -3.91 9.45 -15.90
N LYS A 112 -3.38 10.68 -15.92
CA LYS A 112 -2.80 11.29 -17.16
C LYS A 112 -1.66 10.45 -17.72
N VAL A 113 -0.79 9.93 -16.84
CA VAL A 113 0.33 9.06 -17.24
C VAL A 113 -0.19 7.71 -17.75
N LEU A 114 -1.14 7.10 -17.05
CA LEU A 114 -1.75 5.83 -17.42
C LEU A 114 -2.45 5.90 -18.76
N ILE A 115 -3.32 6.89 -18.97
CA ILE A 115 -4.07 7.08 -20.22
C ILE A 115 -3.12 7.32 -21.41
N LYS A 116 -2.07 8.13 -21.22
CA LYS A 116 -1.02 8.32 -22.23
C LYS A 116 -0.30 7.02 -22.61
N ASN A 117 -0.26 6.04 -21.71
CA ASN A 117 0.35 4.73 -21.92
C ASN A 117 -0.69 3.63 -22.17
N HIS A 118 -1.89 4.01 -22.64
CA HIS A 118 -2.96 3.13 -23.11
C HIS A 118 -3.67 2.29 -22.04
N PHE A 119 -3.54 2.65 -20.76
CA PHE A 119 -4.36 2.08 -19.70
C PHE A 119 -5.70 2.83 -19.65
N THR A 120 -6.73 2.23 -20.26
CA THR A 120 -8.02 2.91 -20.49
C THR A 120 -9.03 2.76 -19.36
N ASN A 121 -8.94 1.68 -18.58
CA ASN A 121 -9.83 1.44 -17.44
C ASN A 121 -9.27 2.09 -16.15
N THR A 122 -9.19 3.42 -16.17
CA THR A 122 -8.61 4.22 -15.08
C THR A 122 -9.68 5.03 -14.38
N VAL A 123 -9.83 4.82 -13.07
CA VAL A 123 -10.78 5.51 -12.20
C VAL A 123 -10.03 6.56 -11.38
N ILE A 124 -10.34 7.85 -11.61
CA ILE A 124 -9.78 8.95 -10.81
C ILE A 124 -10.52 9.03 -9.48
N VAL A 125 -9.80 8.77 -8.40
CA VAL A 125 -10.37 8.85 -7.05
C VAL A 125 -10.31 10.29 -6.50
N LYS A 126 -11.25 10.60 -5.60
CA LYS A 126 -11.35 11.92 -4.95
C LYS A 126 -11.47 11.75 -3.44
N PRO A 127 -10.86 12.63 -2.64
CA PRO A 127 -11.04 12.63 -1.20
C PRO A 127 -12.53 12.66 -0.80
N HIS A 128 -12.86 11.99 0.27
CA HIS A 128 -14.19 11.85 0.86
C HIS A 128 -15.22 11.14 -0.06
N HIS A 129 -14.74 10.32 -1.00
CA HIS A 129 -15.58 9.47 -1.84
C HIS A 129 -15.29 8.00 -1.57
N LYS A 130 -16.30 7.17 -1.82
CA LYS A 130 -16.24 5.73 -1.71
C LYS A 130 -16.32 5.08 -3.09
N TYR A 131 -15.60 3.98 -3.24
CA TYR A 131 -15.53 3.19 -4.48
C TYR A 131 -15.62 1.72 -4.13
N GLN A 132 -16.29 0.93 -4.96
CA GLN A 132 -16.37 -0.51 -4.80
C GLN A 132 -15.29 -1.19 -5.64
N LEU A 133 -14.49 -2.07 -5.04
CA LEU A 133 -13.46 -2.88 -5.66
C LEU A 133 -13.78 -4.35 -5.37
N GLY A 134 -14.71 -4.94 -6.13
CA GLY A 134 -15.20 -6.28 -5.85
C GLY A 134 -15.86 -6.35 -4.46
N SER A 135 -15.36 -7.22 -3.59
CA SER A 135 -15.79 -7.37 -2.19
C SER A 135 -15.32 -6.25 -1.26
N PHE A 136 -14.39 -5.40 -1.71
CA PHE A 136 -13.81 -4.33 -0.90
C PHE A 136 -14.45 -2.97 -1.17
N GLU A 137 -14.64 -2.15 -0.11
CA GLU A 137 -14.96 -0.73 -0.19
C GLU A 137 -13.68 0.10 0.04
N LEU A 138 -13.32 0.91 -0.93
CA LEU A 138 -12.25 1.90 -0.84
C LEU A 138 -12.85 3.26 -0.45
N GLU A 139 -12.47 3.83 0.68
CA GLU A 139 -12.79 5.20 1.05
C GLU A 139 -11.53 6.06 1.06
N VAL A 140 -11.55 7.18 0.35
CA VAL A 140 -10.38 8.01 0.06
C VAL A 140 -10.34 9.24 0.96
N TYR A 141 -9.14 9.61 1.42
CA TYR A 141 -8.88 10.77 2.26
C TYR A 141 -7.72 11.60 1.67
N GLU A 142 -7.61 12.84 2.09
CA GLU A 142 -6.44 13.65 1.77
C GLU A 142 -5.20 13.10 2.48
N ALA A 143 -4.07 13.08 1.77
CA ALA A 143 -2.77 12.82 2.39
C ALA A 143 -2.32 14.01 3.24
N GLY A 144 -1.37 13.79 4.13
CA GLY A 144 -0.77 14.87 4.92
C GLY A 144 0.17 15.77 4.10
N SER A 145 0.46 16.97 4.63
CA SER A 145 1.41 17.90 3.99
C SER A 145 2.80 17.28 3.84
N PRO A 146 3.46 17.45 2.68
CA PRO A 146 3.11 18.30 1.53
C PRO A 146 2.33 17.60 0.41
N TYR A 147 1.74 16.44 0.64
CA TYR A 147 1.22 15.53 -0.38
C TYR A 147 -0.28 15.67 -0.71
N HIS A 148 -1.00 16.64 -0.14
CA HIS A 148 -2.46 16.80 -0.25
C HIS A 148 -3.06 16.63 -1.65
N SER A 149 -2.34 17.05 -2.70
CA SER A 149 -2.83 17.02 -4.07
C SER A 149 -2.13 16.00 -4.98
N THR A 150 -1.09 15.34 -4.48
CA THR A 150 -0.23 14.45 -5.29
C THR A 150 -0.41 12.99 -4.97
N THR A 151 -0.87 12.68 -3.76
CA THR A 151 -1.17 11.33 -3.27
C THR A 151 -2.52 11.34 -2.55
N PHE A 152 -2.96 10.19 -2.10
CA PHE A 152 -4.12 10.05 -1.22
C PHE A 152 -3.88 8.99 -0.16
N ALA A 153 -4.50 9.20 1.00
CA ALA A 153 -4.68 8.16 2.00
C ALA A 153 -6.01 7.44 1.76
N TYR A 154 -6.14 6.21 2.21
CA TYR A 154 -7.40 5.49 2.07
C TYR A 154 -7.62 4.48 3.19
N THR A 155 -8.88 4.12 3.41
CA THR A 155 -9.24 2.87 4.04
C THR A 155 -9.72 1.88 2.99
N LEU A 156 -9.30 0.63 3.13
CA LEU A 156 -9.90 -0.49 2.43
C LEU A 156 -10.57 -1.38 3.48
N ARG A 157 -11.84 -1.68 3.25
CA ARG A 157 -12.65 -2.51 4.16
C ARG A 157 -13.34 -3.64 3.44
N ASP A 158 -13.50 -4.75 4.13
CA ASP A 158 -14.47 -5.79 3.82
C ASP A 158 -15.60 -5.80 4.88
N VAL A 159 -16.32 -6.93 5.03
CA VAL A 159 -17.40 -7.10 6.01
C VAL A 159 -16.89 -7.09 7.46
N THR A 160 -15.64 -7.49 7.70
CA THR A 160 -15.07 -7.76 9.04
C THR A 160 -14.01 -6.75 9.45
N SER A 161 -13.25 -6.22 8.51
CA SER A 161 -11.99 -5.54 8.76
C SER A 161 -11.85 -4.21 8.03
N ILE A 162 -11.08 -3.32 8.62
CA ILE A 162 -10.75 -2.00 8.04
C ILE A 162 -9.25 -1.78 8.18
N ILE A 163 -8.57 -1.51 7.05
CA ILE A 163 -7.16 -1.15 7.01
C ILE A 163 -7.03 0.28 6.49
N PHE A 164 -6.22 1.09 7.16
CA PHE A 164 -5.82 2.42 6.69
C PHE A 164 -4.44 2.35 6.05
N HIS A 165 -4.25 3.00 4.91
CA HIS A 165 -2.96 3.08 4.23
C HIS A 165 -2.63 4.52 3.81
N GLU A 166 -1.41 4.95 4.14
CA GLU A 166 -0.78 6.17 3.62
C GLU A 166 0.74 5.99 3.57
N SER A 167 1.30 6.13 2.37
CA SER A 167 2.69 5.79 2.07
C SER A 167 3.71 6.90 2.35
N HIS A 168 3.29 8.10 2.77
CA HIS A 168 4.18 9.26 2.98
C HIS A 168 3.91 9.97 4.30
N MET A 169 2.85 10.75 4.36
CA MET A 169 2.49 11.61 5.49
C MET A 169 1.00 11.57 5.75
N VAL A 170 0.60 11.19 6.95
CA VAL A 170 -0.81 11.17 7.36
C VAL A 170 -1.28 12.57 7.73
N ASP A 171 -2.48 12.96 7.30
CA ASP A 171 -3.14 14.15 7.83
C ASP A 171 -3.41 13.97 9.32
N SER A 172 -2.91 14.90 10.10
CA SER A 172 -3.06 14.88 11.55
C SER A 172 -4.50 15.05 12.03
N ASN A 173 -5.45 15.41 11.18
CA ASN A 173 -6.87 15.54 11.55
C ASN A 173 -7.63 14.23 11.46
N LEU A 174 -7.08 13.22 10.77
CA LEU A 174 -7.74 11.92 10.64
C LEU A 174 -7.81 11.19 11.98
N SER A 175 -8.95 10.56 12.23
CA SER A 175 -9.17 9.64 13.34
C SER A 175 -10.25 8.64 12.97
N PHE A 176 -10.11 7.41 13.40
CA PHE A 176 -11.03 6.33 13.09
C PHE A 176 -11.47 5.60 14.37
N LYS A 177 -12.51 4.82 14.24
CA LYS A 177 -12.92 3.85 15.27
C LYS A 177 -12.59 2.46 14.75
N ASN A 178 -11.86 1.67 15.54
CA ASN A 178 -11.64 0.24 15.30
C ASN A 178 -10.95 -0.08 13.95
N LEU A 179 -9.80 0.53 13.68
CA LEU A 179 -8.95 0.06 12.60
C LEU A 179 -8.21 -1.22 13.03
N ASN A 180 -8.25 -2.25 12.18
CA ASN A 180 -7.48 -3.47 12.40
C ASN A 180 -5.98 -3.18 12.18
N ALA A 181 -5.64 -2.49 11.10
CA ALA A 181 -4.25 -2.15 10.81
C ALA A 181 -4.10 -0.76 10.19
N CYS A 182 -2.92 -0.16 10.36
CA CYS A 182 -2.48 0.98 9.57
C CYS A 182 -1.13 0.69 8.90
N ILE A 183 -1.02 0.98 7.62
CA ILE A 183 0.20 0.84 6.81
C ILE A 183 0.81 2.24 6.68
N LEU A 184 1.98 2.44 7.29
CA LEU A 184 2.63 3.75 7.41
C LEU A 184 4.14 3.64 7.17
N THR A 185 4.76 4.74 6.71
CA THR A 185 6.23 4.82 6.67
C THR A 185 6.81 4.98 8.06
N VAL A 186 7.89 4.25 8.35
CA VAL A 186 8.61 4.29 9.64
C VAL A 186 10.04 4.79 9.52
N ASP A 187 10.62 4.69 8.32
CA ASP A 187 11.94 5.21 8.02
C ASP A 187 11.82 6.64 7.53
N GLN A 188 12.48 7.58 8.24
CA GLN A 188 12.40 8.98 7.90
C GLN A 188 13.35 9.33 6.77
N VAL A 189 12.82 9.93 5.72
CA VAL A 189 13.59 10.50 4.61
C VAL A 189 13.35 12.01 4.55
N LYS A 190 14.45 12.76 4.40
CA LYS A 190 14.43 14.19 4.09
C LYS A 190 15.22 14.45 2.82
N VAL A 191 14.71 15.31 1.97
CA VAL A 191 15.39 15.81 0.79
C VAL A 191 16.02 17.16 1.14
N LEU A 192 17.27 17.38 0.68
CA LEU A 192 18.07 18.59 0.99
C LEU A 192 18.21 18.84 2.52
N GLY A 193 18.06 17.80 3.33
CA GLY A 193 18.20 17.89 4.78
C GLY A 193 17.02 18.48 5.55
N PHE A 194 16.08 19.15 4.90
CA PHE A 194 14.96 19.83 5.55
C PHE A 194 13.55 19.44 5.04
N ILE A 195 13.39 19.09 3.77
CA ILE A 195 12.09 18.68 3.23
C ILE A 195 11.80 17.24 3.65
N LYS A 196 10.90 17.05 4.60
CA LYS A 196 10.50 15.73 5.08
C LYS A 196 9.53 15.09 4.07
N VAL A 197 9.89 13.92 3.56
CA VAL A 197 9.11 13.19 2.54
C VAL A 197 8.48 11.89 3.06
N SER A 198 8.89 11.42 4.25
CA SER A 198 8.24 10.29 4.93
C SER A 198 8.24 10.48 6.43
N MET A 199 7.32 9.81 7.14
CA MET A 199 7.27 9.80 8.59
C MET A 199 8.47 9.04 9.15
N GLY A 200 8.82 9.30 10.42
CA GLY A 200 9.71 8.44 11.18
C GLY A 200 8.91 7.65 12.21
N ILE A 201 9.55 6.66 12.84
CA ILE A 201 8.91 5.70 13.75
C ILE A 201 8.09 6.36 14.88
N GLU A 202 8.60 7.43 15.48
CA GLU A 202 7.89 8.10 16.58
C GLU A 202 6.59 8.76 16.10
N GLN A 203 6.59 9.30 14.88
CA GLN A 203 5.39 9.88 14.30
C GLN A 203 4.42 8.75 13.89
N ALA A 204 4.92 7.67 13.30
CA ALA A 204 4.10 6.52 12.94
C ALA A 204 3.39 5.89 14.14
N LYS A 205 4.11 5.70 15.27
CA LYS A 205 3.53 5.22 16.54
C LYS A 205 2.43 6.15 17.07
N LYS A 206 2.68 7.46 17.05
CA LYS A 206 1.66 8.45 17.46
C LYS A 206 0.43 8.41 16.54
N MET A 207 0.65 8.23 15.24
CA MET A 207 -0.46 8.11 14.30
C MET A 207 -1.22 6.80 14.47
N GLN A 208 -0.54 5.66 14.69
CA GLN A 208 -1.21 4.39 15.02
C GLN A 208 -2.18 4.55 16.20
N GLN A 209 -1.69 5.16 17.29
CA GLN A 209 -2.51 5.41 18.49
C GLN A 209 -3.69 6.32 18.17
N LYS A 210 -3.46 7.42 17.45
CA LYS A 210 -4.49 8.38 17.08
C LYS A 210 -5.54 7.79 16.15
N LEU A 211 -5.12 6.99 15.19
CA LEU A 211 -5.97 6.27 14.27
C LEU A 211 -6.69 5.09 14.94
N ASN A 212 -6.31 4.73 16.17
CA ASN A 212 -6.82 3.59 16.93
C ASN A 212 -6.67 2.26 16.17
N ALA A 213 -5.49 2.05 15.57
CA ALA A 213 -5.18 0.83 14.81
C ALA A 213 -4.51 -0.21 15.71
N GLU A 214 -4.93 -1.47 15.60
CA GLU A 214 -4.36 -2.57 16.36
C GLU A 214 -2.93 -2.88 15.91
N TYR A 215 -2.71 -2.96 14.58
CA TYR A 215 -1.39 -3.23 13.99
C TYR A 215 -0.81 -1.99 13.30
N LEU A 216 0.51 -1.80 13.44
CA LEU A 216 1.30 -0.87 12.63
C LEU A 216 2.18 -1.67 11.67
N LEU A 217 1.92 -1.55 10.38
CA LEU A 217 2.66 -2.22 9.32
C LEU A 217 3.54 -1.19 8.59
N ALA A 218 4.82 -1.53 8.46
CA ALA A 218 5.78 -0.62 7.87
C ALA A 218 5.76 -0.70 6.34
N THR A 219 5.72 0.46 5.66
CA THR A 219 5.90 0.58 4.21
C THR A 219 7.03 1.55 3.89
N GLY A 220 7.51 1.60 2.64
CA GLY A 220 8.63 2.45 2.24
C GLY A 220 9.91 2.16 3.02
N ILE A 221 10.17 0.89 3.34
CA ILE A 221 11.27 0.48 4.22
C ILE A 221 12.64 0.48 3.52
N ALA A 222 13.70 0.57 4.35
CA ALA A 222 15.11 0.52 3.95
C ALA A 222 15.43 1.50 2.79
N PRO A 223 15.16 2.81 2.94
CA PRO A 223 15.41 3.80 1.90
C PRO A 223 16.91 3.97 1.57
N ASN A 224 17.83 3.51 2.45
CA ASN A 224 19.28 3.46 2.20
C ASN A 224 19.68 2.49 1.05
N LYS A 225 18.80 1.55 0.68
CA LYS A 225 19.01 0.68 -0.48
C LYS A 225 18.80 1.41 -1.81
N THR A 226 18.31 2.65 -1.77
CA THR A 226 18.21 3.53 -2.94
C THR A 226 19.61 3.93 -3.40
N LYS A 227 19.86 3.84 -4.70
CA LYS A 227 21.16 4.08 -5.37
C LYS A 227 21.02 5.21 -6.39
N GLY A 228 22.14 5.77 -6.82
CA GLY A 228 22.21 6.78 -7.86
C GLY A 228 23.03 8.01 -7.48
N LEU A 229 23.23 8.91 -8.46
CA LEU A 229 24.13 10.06 -8.30
C LEU A 229 23.64 11.10 -7.29
N ILE A 230 22.31 11.19 -7.04
CA ILE A 230 21.74 12.21 -6.15
C ILE A 230 21.36 11.67 -4.78
N THR A 231 21.78 10.46 -4.42
CA THR A 231 21.53 9.90 -3.07
C THR A 231 22.08 10.77 -1.95
N TRP A 232 23.13 11.56 -2.20
CA TRP A 232 23.67 12.52 -1.24
C TRP A 232 22.70 13.65 -0.85
N LEU A 233 21.65 13.90 -1.65
CA LEU A 233 20.58 14.84 -1.29
C LEU A 233 19.61 14.28 -0.25
N LEU A 234 19.67 12.96 0.00
CA LEU A 234 18.79 12.28 0.94
C LEU A 234 19.44 12.21 2.32
N SER A 235 18.75 12.73 3.32
CA SER A 235 19.07 12.47 4.73
C SER A 235 18.11 11.39 5.24
N ILE A 236 18.65 10.22 5.54
CA ILE A 236 17.87 9.03 5.89
C ILE A 236 18.11 8.69 7.36
N LYS A 237 17.02 8.52 8.11
CA LYS A 237 17.04 7.96 9.46
C LYS A 237 16.18 6.70 9.47
N GLU A 238 16.85 5.55 9.40
CA GLU A 238 16.18 4.26 9.45
C GLU A 238 15.78 3.90 10.87
N ASN A 239 14.56 3.45 11.03
CA ASN A 239 13.98 3.08 12.32
C ASN A 239 13.23 1.75 12.27
N TYR A 240 13.25 1.05 11.13
CA TYR A 240 12.52 -0.20 10.94
C TYR A 240 12.83 -1.25 12.03
N SER A 241 14.10 -1.36 12.43
CA SER A 241 14.50 -2.23 13.56
C SER A 241 13.91 -1.83 14.91
N SER A 242 13.39 -0.62 15.04
CA SER A 242 12.80 -0.08 16.27
C SER A 242 11.30 -0.39 16.42
N LEU A 243 10.74 -1.23 15.55
CA LEU A 243 9.36 -1.74 15.68
C LEU A 243 9.18 -2.72 16.85
N LYS A 244 10.25 -3.07 17.58
CA LYS A 244 10.15 -3.84 18.83
C LYS A 244 9.16 -3.18 19.80
N GLY A 245 8.20 -3.98 20.29
CA GLY A 245 7.17 -3.50 21.20
C GLY A 245 5.98 -2.82 20.55
N VAL A 246 5.96 -2.73 19.21
CA VAL A 246 4.77 -2.39 18.43
C VAL A 246 4.16 -3.67 17.90
N ASN A 247 2.84 -3.79 17.94
CA ASN A 247 2.14 -4.88 17.30
C ASN A 247 2.30 -4.74 15.79
N SER A 248 3.25 -5.48 15.20
CA SER A 248 3.62 -5.37 13.78
C SER A 248 3.65 -6.75 13.13
N ALA A 249 3.28 -6.80 11.86
CA ALA A 249 3.26 -8.00 11.03
C ALA A 249 3.76 -7.69 9.63
N CYS A 250 3.84 -8.69 8.75
CA CYS A 250 4.18 -8.54 7.34
C CYS A 250 5.53 -7.83 7.12
N ASN A 251 6.59 -8.37 7.72
CA ASN A 251 7.93 -7.77 7.68
C ASN A 251 8.70 -8.11 6.40
N GLU A 252 8.43 -9.28 5.81
CA GLU A 252 9.10 -9.77 4.60
C GLU A 252 8.10 -9.96 3.46
N THR A 253 8.60 -9.96 2.21
CA THR A 253 7.78 -10.27 1.03
C THR A 253 7.09 -11.61 1.19
N GLY A 254 5.76 -11.63 1.03
CA GLY A 254 4.91 -12.81 1.19
C GLY A 254 4.38 -13.04 2.61
N ASP A 255 4.89 -12.31 3.61
CA ASP A 255 4.26 -12.34 4.92
C ASP A 255 2.83 -11.84 4.84
N SER A 256 1.93 -12.45 5.62
CA SER A 256 0.52 -12.09 5.60
C SER A 256 -0.07 -11.95 7.01
N LEU A 257 -1.14 -11.18 7.09
CA LEU A 257 -1.97 -10.95 8.26
C LEU A 257 -3.42 -11.22 7.90
N MET A 258 -4.05 -12.16 8.60
CA MET A 258 -5.49 -12.42 8.51
C MET A 258 -6.22 -11.50 9.48
N LEU A 259 -7.26 -10.82 9.03
CA LEU A 259 -7.99 -9.80 9.79
C LEU A 259 -9.49 -10.08 9.85
#